data_ed49a24bfd7cc682fc1336ab426e0f25
#
_entry.id   ed49a24bfd7cc682fc1336ab426e0f25
#
_cell.length_a   1.000
_cell.length_b   1.000
_cell.length_c   1.000
_cell.angle_alpha   90.00
_cell.angle_beta   90.00
_cell.angle_gamma   90.00
#
_symmetry.space_group_name_H-M   'P 1'
#
loop_
_entity.id
_entity.type
_entity.pdbx_description
1 polymer ?
#
loop_
_entity_poly.entity_id
_entity_poly.type
_entity_poly.pdbx_seq_one_letter_code
_entity_poly.pdbx_strand_id
1 'polypeptide(L)'
;MGLINPRLQLLDYKSDIFFETGTYQGYMARIASEIGFDRVITVELQTYLYNEAKSLSSEYHNIEFFLGDSPTIIKDVLTGIDETKTITFWLDAHIDSGNFVAGQTPDIRKCPLYDEINAIKALKRNDYTILVDDLRIFTKDNSWGVNLQELIDSIKQINSEYKITFIDGEVENDVLVAKI
;
A
#
# COMPACT_ATOMS: atom_id res chain seq x y z
N MET A 1 -16.98 0.17 -20.02
CA MET A 1 -16.39 0.40 -18.72
C MET A 1 -14.90 0.63 -18.95
N GLY A 2 -14.45 1.86 -18.86
CA GLY A 2 -13.04 2.18 -19.08
C GLY A 2 -12.25 1.71 -17.85
N LEU A 3 -11.34 0.80 -18.07
CA LEU A 3 -10.29 0.52 -17.09
C LEU A 3 -9.58 1.85 -16.83
N ILE A 4 -9.66 2.31 -15.61
CA ILE A 4 -8.95 3.51 -15.19
C ILE A 4 -7.47 3.21 -15.34
N ASN A 5 -6.74 4.09 -15.99
CA ASN A 5 -5.33 3.90 -16.24
C ASN A 5 -4.56 4.18 -14.93
N PRO A 6 -4.10 3.15 -14.19
CA PRO A 6 -3.43 3.36 -12.90
C PRO A 6 -2.19 4.24 -13.03
N ARG A 7 -1.54 4.25 -14.18
CA ARG A 7 -0.37 5.11 -14.47
C ARG A 7 -0.71 6.59 -14.38
N LEU A 8 -1.84 7.01 -14.99
CA LEU A 8 -2.22 8.42 -14.99
C LEU A 8 -2.62 8.88 -13.61
N GLN A 9 -3.33 8.05 -12.85
CA GLN A 9 -3.74 8.39 -11.50
C GLN A 9 -2.56 8.47 -10.54
N LEU A 10 -1.62 7.52 -10.60
CA LEU A 10 -0.47 7.50 -9.71
C LEU A 10 0.52 8.64 -9.99
N LEU A 11 0.56 9.18 -11.20
CA LEU A 11 1.38 10.36 -11.56
C LEU A 11 1.06 11.58 -10.70
N ASP A 12 -0.21 11.82 -10.36
CA ASP A 12 -0.64 12.96 -9.55
C ASP A 12 -0.13 12.88 -8.10
N TYR A 13 0.32 11.71 -7.69
CA TYR A 13 0.82 11.39 -6.35
C TYR A 13 2.30 11.01 -6.34
N LYS A 14 3.03 11.29 -7.41
CA LYS A 14 4.46 10.97 -7.50
C LYS A 14 5.28 11.74 -6.45
N SER A 15 6.19 10.99 -5.81
CA SER A 15 7.15 11.48 -4.81
C SER A 15 8.52 10.85 -5.05
N ASP A 16 9.48 11.00 -4.13
CA ASP A 16 10.80 10.34 -4.26
C ASP A 16 10.65 8.81 -4.13
N ILE A 17 9.84 8.35 -3.18
CA ILE A 17 9.70 6.93 -2.83
C ILE A 17 8.25 6.50 -2.97
N PHE A 18 8.03 5.39 -3.65
CA PHE A 18 6.79 4.64 -3.63
C PHE A 18 6.93 3.47 -2.66
N PHE A 19 6.02 3.35 -1.72
CA PHE A 19 5.99 2.24 -0.76
C PHE A 19 4.66 1.49 -0.88
N GLU A 20 4.71 0.27 -1.35
CA GLU A 20 3.56 -0.60 -1.56
C GLU A 20 3.49 -1.71 -0.51
N THR A 21 2.30 -1.98 0.01
CA THR A 21 1.98 -3.19 0.77
C THR A 21 1.05 -4.08 -0.04
N GLY A 22 1.32 -5.40 -0.07
CA GLY A 22 0.59 -6.33 -0.94
C GLY A 22 1.14 -6.36 -2.36
N THR A 23 2.36 -6.87 -2.54
CA THR A 23 3.03 -6.92 -3.87
C THR A 23 2.26 -7.73 -4.91
N TYR A 24 1.65 -8.85 -4.50
CA TYR A 24 1.05 -9.84 -5.40
C TYR A 24 2.01 -10.19 -6.55
N GLN A 25 1.65 -9.92 -7.81
CA GLN A 25 2.52 -10.14 -8.99
C GLN A 25 3.40 -8.92 -9.33
N GLY A 26 3.46 -7.90 -8.47
CA GLY A 26 4.30 -6.72 -8.63
C GLY A 26 3.83 -5.73 -9.71
N TYR A 27 2.54 -5.74 -10.05
CA TYR A 27 2.01 -4.88 -11.12
C TYR A 27 2.13 -3.40 -10.79
N MET A 28 1.69 -2.97 -9.60
CA MET A 28 1.76 -1.57 -9.19
C MET A 28 3.20 -1.11 -8.95
N ALA A 29 4.07 -1.99 -8.39
CA ALA A 29 5.49 -1.70 -8.26
C ALA A 29 6.15 -1.40 -9.60
N ARG A 30 5.86 -2.18 -10.66
CA ARG A 30 6.38 -1.91 -12.01
C ARG A 30 5.85 -0.60 -12.58
N ILE A 31 4.54 -0.32 -12.41
CA ILE A 31 3.97 0.97 -12.83
C ILE A 31 4.67 2.13 -12.11
N ALA A 32 4.88 2.05 -10.80
CA ALA A 32 5.58 3.07 -10.04
C ALA A 32 7.00 3.29 -10.57
N SER A 33 7.72 2.22 -10.88
CA SER A 33 9.04 2.30 -11.52
C SER A 33 8.99 3.00 -12.88
N GLU A 34 8.04 2.62 -13.75
CA GLU A 34 7.89 3.17 -15.11
C GLU A 34 7.51 4.64 -15.15
N ILE A 35 6.72 5.13 -14.18
CA ILE A 35 6.38 6.55 -14.07
C ILE A 35 7.47 7.37 -13.38
N GLY A 36 8.54 6.71 -12.94
CA GLY A 36 9.79 7.34 -12.53
C GLY A 36 9.83 7.76 -11.05
N PHE A 37 9.28 6.97 -10.12
CA PHE A 37 9.70 7.06 -8.72
C PHE A 37 11.17 6.69 -8.63
N ASP A 38 11.95 7.44 -7.84
CA ASP A 38 13.40 7.19 -7.70
C ASP A 38 13.65 5.82 -7.06
N ARG A 39 12.81 5.45 -6.09
CA ARG A 39 12.88 4.21 -5.33
C ARG A 39 11.48 3.63 -5.16
N VAL A 40 11.33 2.35 -5.43
CA VAL A 40 10.09 1.60 -5.24
C VAL A 40 10.35 0.50 -4.22
N ILE A 41 9.60 0.50 -3.14
CA ILE A 41 9.66 -0.51 -2.08
C ILE A 41 8.33 -1.25 -2.10
N THR A 42 8.37 -2.57 -2.14
CA THR A 42 7.15 -3.39 -2.12
C THR A 42 7.29 -4.56 -1.16
N VAL A 43 6.20 -4.86 -0.44
CA VAL A 43 6.19 -5.85 0.64
C VAL A 43 5.18 -6.94 0.34
N GLU A 44 5.63 -8.19 0.40
CA GLU A 44 4.81 -9.39 0.20
C GLU A 44 4.94 -10.35 1.39
N LEU A 45 3.80 -10.84 1.88
CA LEU A 45 3.77 -11.80 2.98
C LEU A 45 4.07 -13.23 2.51
N GLN A 46 3.65 -13.59 1.30
CA GLN A 46 3.70 -14.95 0.78
C GLN A 46 4.95 -15.21 -0.06
N THR A 47 5.78 -16.15 0.36
CA THR A 47 7.06 -16.46 -0.31
C THR A 47 6.93 -16.76 -1.80
N TYR A 48 5.87 -17.45 -2.22
CA TYR A 48 5.69 -17.79 -3.63
C TYR A 48 5.37 -16.56 -4.48
N LEU A 49 4.49 -15.66 -4.00
CA LEU A 49 4.17 -14.39 -4.68
C LEU A 49 5.38 -13.45 -4.71
N TYR A 50 6.11 -13.34 -3.59
CA TYR A 50 7.36 -12.61 -3.53
C TYR A 50 8.36 -13.06 -4.61
N ASN A 51 8.57 -14.37 -4.77
CA ASN A 51 9.49 -14.89 -5.76
C ASN A 51 8.98 -14.67 -7.19
N GLU A 52 7.68 -14.83 -7.42
CA GLU A 52 7.05 -14.58 -8.72
C GLU A 52 7.18 -13.10 -9.10
N ALA A 53 6.82 -12.17 -8.22
CA ALA A 53 6.92 -10.72 -8.46
C ALA A 53 8.36 -10.30 -8.78
N LYS A 54 9.35 -10.80 -8.04
CA LYS A 54 10.78 -10.54 -8.34
C LYS A 54 11.19 -11.04 -9.72
N SER A 55 10.73 -12.20 -10.10
CA SER A 55 11.04 -12.78 -11.43
C SER A 55 10.43 -11.92 -12.54
N LEU A 56 9.15 -11.52 -12.39
CA LEU A 56 8.43 -10.70 -13.36
C LEU A 56 8.97 -9.27 -13.46
N SER A 57 9.69 -8.82 -12.44
CA SER A 57 10.22 -7.45 -12.33
C SER A 57 11.75 -7.39 -12.45
N SER A 58 12.39 -8.41 -13.01
CA SER A 58 13.85 -8.54 -13.07
C SER A 58 14.57 -7.42 -13.84
N GLU A 59 13.86 -6.73 -14.72
CA GLU A 59 14.40 -5.61 -15.51
C GLU A 59 14.31 -4.25 -14.79
N TYR A 60 13.61 -4.19 -13.65
CA TYR A 60 13.40 -2.96 -12.90
C TYR A 60 14.40 -2.85 -11.74
N HIS A 61 15.43 -2.02 -11.89
CA HIS A 61 16.55 -1.96 -10.94
C HIS A 61 16.31 -1.07 -9.71
N ASN A 62 15.22 -0.28 -9.71
CA ASN A 62 14.83 0.59 -8.61
C ASN A 62 13.72 0.00 -7.72
N ILE A 63 13.33 -1.27 -7.95
CA ILE A 63 12.35 -1.97 -7.13
C ILE A 63 13.06 -2.84 -6.09
N GLU A 64 12.75 -2.60 -4.83
CA GLU A 64 13.23 -3.38 -3.68
C GLU A 64 12.07 -4.21 -3.12
N PHE A 65 12.25 -5.52 -3.07
CA PHE A 65 11.26 -6.47 -2.59
C PHE A 65 11.58 -6.91 -1.17
N PHE A 66 10.59 -6.82 -0.28
CA PHE A 66 10.68 -7.30 1.09
C PHE A 66 9.67 -8.42 1.34
N LEU A 67 10.14 -9.53 1.92
CA LEU A 67 9.30 -10.65 2.33
C LEU A 67 8.99 -10.51 3.83
N GLY A 68 7.73 -10.33 4.19
CA GLY A 68 7.33 -10.23 5.59
C GLY A 68 6.00 -9.53 5.82
N ASP A 69 5.69 -9.31 7.09
CA ASP A 69 4.50 -8.58 7.56
C ASP A 69 4.69 -7.07 7.37
N SER A 70 3.80 -6.46 6.61
CA SER A 70 3.96 -5.07 6.15
C SER A 70 4.10 -4.03 7.28
N PRO A 71 3.36 -4.07 8.41
CA PRO A 71 3.58 -3.12 9.50
C PRO A 71 4.98 -3.20 10.12
N THR A 72 5.59 -4.39 10.14
CA THR A 72 6.96 -4.58 10.62
C THR A 72 7.96 -3.99 9.62
N ILE A 73 7.80 -4.31 8.33
CA ILE A 73 8.69 -3.82 7.28
C ILE A 73 8.62 -2.28 7.14
N ILE A 74 7.43 -1.67 7.28
CA ILE A 74 7.29 -0.21 7.31
C ILE A 74 8.23 0.40 8.36
N LYS A 75 8.21 -0.11 9.59
CA LYS A 75 9.07 0.40 10.68
C LYS A 75 10.55 0.17 10.40
N ASP A 76 10.91 -1.03 9.99
CA ASP A 76 12.32 -1.44 9.83
C ASP A 76 12.98 -0.69 8.68
N VAL A 77 12.28 -0.54 7.55
CA VAL A 77 12.84 0.08 6.35
C VAL A 77 12.80 1.61 6.42
N LEU A 78 11.68 2.18 6.89
CA LEU A 78 11.49 3.63 6.80
C LEU A 78 12.14 4.41 7.95
N THR A 79 12.46 3.78 9.08
CA THR A 79 13.15 4.46 10.19
C THR A 79 14.54 4.98 9.78
N GLY A 80 15.20 4.36 8.80
CA GLY A 80 16.52 4.75 8.29
C GLY A 80 16.50 5.63 7.03
N ILE A 81 15.31 6.00 6.53
CA ILE A 81 15.21 6.83 5.33
C ILE A 81 15.51 8.30 5.67
N ASP A 82 16.22 8.97 4.75
CA ASP A 82 16.49 10.40 4.81
C ASP A 82 15.18 11.20 4.94
N GLU A 83 15.06 12.00 5.99
CA GLU A 83 13.87 12.80 6.30
C GLU A 83 13.53 13.85 5.23
N THR A 84 14.43 14.14 4.30
CA THR A 84 14.18 15.03 3.15
C THR A 84 13.39 14.36 2.04
N LYS A 85 13.33 13.02 2.04
CA LYS A 85 12.65 12.25 1.01
C LYS A 85 11.13 12.22 1.23
N THR A 86 10.40 12.46 0.17
CA THR A 86 8.93 12.36 0.15
C THR A 86 8.50 10.94 -0.17
N ILE A 87 7.42 10.48 0.46
CA ILE A 87 6.94 9.09 0.33
C ILE A 87 5.46 9.09 -0.03
N THR A 88 5.12 8.27 -1.02
CA THR A 88 3.76 7.90 -1.36
C THR A 88 3.53 6.44 -0.98
N PHE A 89 2.59 6.21 -0.08
CA PHE A 89 2.14 4.87 0.32
C PHE A 89 0.98 4.42 -0.58
N TRP A 90 1.06 3.16 -1.00
CA TRP A 90 -0.03 2.40 -1.62
C TRP A 90 -0.32 1.20 -0.72
N LEU A 91 -1.41 1.28 0.04
CA LEU A 91 -1.79 0.27 1.02
C LEU A 91 -2.86 -0.65 0.41
N ASP A 92 -2.43 -1.86 0.04
CA ASP A 92 -3.23 -2.85 -0.68
C ASP A 92 -3.02 -4.28 -0.13
N ALA A 93 -2.47 -4.39 1.10
CA ALA A 93 -2.21 -5.69 1.70
C ALA A 93 -3.49 -6.29 2.29
N HIS A 94 -3.89 -7.41 1.71
CA HIS A 94 -5.00 -8.22 2.21
C HIS A 94 -4.82 -9.70 1.84
N ILE A 95 -5.58 -10.58 2.48
CA ILE A 95 -5.59 -12.01 2.17
C ILE A 95 -6.96 -12.41 1.67
N ASP A 96 -7.05 -12.75 0.41
CA ASP A 96 -8.24 -13.36 -0.17
C ASP A 96 -8.42 -14.79 0.34
N SER A 97 -9.66 -15.12 0.71
CA SER A 97 -10.03 -16.44 1.25
C SER A 97 -9.74 -17.62 0.29
N GLY A 98 -9.47 -17.34 -0.98
CA GLY A 98 -9.09 -18.34 -2.00
C GLY A 98 -7.60 -18.61 -2.09
N ASN A 99 -6.74 -17.77 -1.52
CA ASN A 99 -5.28 -17.83 -1.67
C ASN A 99 -4.54 -18.40 -0.45
N PHE A 100 -5.24 -19.09 0.45
CA PHE A 100 -4.57 -19.78 1.57
C PHE A 100 -3.71 -20.93 1.07
N VAL A 101 -2.40 -20.79 1.20
CA VAL A 101 -1.48 -21.92 1.05
C VAL A 101 -1.65 -22.82 2.28
N ALA A 102 -1.95 -24.11 2.05
CA ALA A 102 -2.08 -25.09 3.11
C ALA A 102 -0.81 -25.11 3.98
N GLY A 103 -0.96 -24.81 5.28
CA GLY A 103 0.15 -24.76 6.25
C GLY A 103 0.42 -23.40 6.86
N GLN A 104 -0.23 -22.33 6.42
CA GLN A 104 -0.19 -21.04 7.14
C GLN A 104 -1.11 -21.09 8.36
N THR A 105 -0.64 -20.52 9.47
CA THR A 105 -1.34 -20.56 10.76
C THR A 105 -2.62 -19.73 10.73
N PRO A 106 -3.68 -20.11 11.51
CA PRO A 106 -4.98 -19.43 11.56
C PRO A 106 -4.96 -17.98 12.07
N ASP A 107 -3.82 -17.51 12.57
CA ASP A 107 -3.65 -16.18 13.20
C ASP A 107 -3.29 -15.05 12.23
N ILE A 108 -3.28 -15.30 10.92
CA ILE A 108 -2.95 -14.24 9.96
C ILE A 108 -4.16 -13.30 9.84
N ARG A 109 -3.95 -12.04 10.19
CA ARG A 109 -4.92 -10.97 9.97
C ARG A 109 -5.31 -10.91 8.51
N LYS A 110 -6.59 -10.85 8.21
CA LYS A 110 -7.08 -10.76 6.83
C LYS A 110 -6.66 -9.46 6.14
N CYS A 111 -6.58 -8.37 6.91
CA CYS A 111 -6.15 -7.06 6.44
C CYS A 111 -5.32 -6.37 7.53
N PRO A 112 -4.06 -6.00 7.27
CA PRO A 112 -3.18 -5.35 8.26
C PRO A 112 -3.34 -3.83 8.32
N LEU A 113 -4.28 -3.23 7.60
CA LEU A 113 -4.37 -1.80 7.31
C LEU A 113 -4.25 -0.88 8.55
N TYR A 114 -4.95 -1.17 9.64
CA TYR A 114 -4.84 -0.36 10.86
C TYR A 114 -3.44 -0.43 11.50
N ASP A 115 -2.78 -1.58 11.43
CA ASP A 115 -1.42 -1.74 11.94
C ASP A 115 -0.41 -1.05 11.03
N GLU A 116 -0.66 -1.01 9.72
CA GLU A 116 0.14 -0.23 8.76
C GLU A 116 0.01 1.27 9.02
N ILE A 117 -1.21 1.78 9.21
CA ILE A 117 -1.45 3.18 9.59
C ILE A 117 -0.77 3.52 10.93
N ASN A 118 -0.82 2.62 11.92
CA ASN A 118 -0.12 2.80 13.18
C ASN A 118 1.41 2.78 13.01
N ALA A 119 1.92 1.94 12.09
CA ALA A 119 3.35 1.92 11.77
C ALA A 119 3.79 3.23 11.10
N ILE A 120 3.01 3.75 10.16
CA ILE A 120 3.25 5.04 9.49
C ILE A 120 3.20 6.19 10.51
N LYS A 121 2.21 6.19 11.41
CA LYS A 121 2.07 7.19 12.49
C LYS A 121 3.29 7.23 13.41
N ALA A 122 3.99 6.12 13.60
CA ALA A 122 5.18 6.04 14.44
C ALA A 122 6.45 6.59 13.75
N LEU A 123 6.40 6.91 12.46
CA LEU A 123 7.51 7.53 11.74
C LEU A 123 7.68 8.99 12.15
N LYS A 124 8.85 9.57 11.89
CA LYS A 124 9.18 10.94 12.31
C LYS A 124 8.39 12.01 11.53
N ARG A 125 8.15 11.78 10.26
CA ARG A 125 7.37 12.70 9.41
C ARG A 125 5.88 12.32 9.47
N ASN A 126 5.04 13.28 9.07
CA ASN A 126 3.59 13.12 9.06
C ASN A 126 2.91 13.76 7.84
N ASP A 127 3.70 14.02 6.78
CA ASP A 127 3.27 14.70 5.55
C ASP A 127 3.35 13.78 4.31
N TYR A 128 3.13 12.50 4.52
CA TYR A 128 3.10 11.48 3.47
C TYR A 128 1.87 11.63 2.57
N THR A 129 1.94 11.16 1.33
CA THR A 129 0.74 10.85 0.55
C THR A 129 0.36 9.40 0.83
N ILE A 130 -0.89 9.14 1.23
CA ILE A 130 -1.37 7.80 1.57
C ILE A 130 -2.55 7.47 0.66
N LEU A 131 -2.42 6.40 -0.11
CA LEU A 131 -3.50 5.81 -0.91
C LEU A 131 -3.87 4.46 -0.29
N VAL A 132 -5.17 4.20 -0.14
CA VAL A 132 -5.71 2.92 0.34
C VAL A 132 -6.61 2.37 -0.73
N ASP A 133 -6.26 1.20 -1.28
CA ASP A 133 -7.01 0.53 -2.34
C ASP A 133 -8.14 -0.35 -1.80
N ASP A 134 -9.00 -0.81 -2.68
CA ASP A 134 -10.04 -1.81 -2.43
C ASP A 134 -11.14 -1.39 -1.43
N LEU A 135 -11.49 -0.10 -1.38
CA LEU A 135 -12.57 0.39 -0.49
C LEU A 135 -13.91 -0.35 -0.70
N ARG A 136 -14.15 -0.84 -1.91
CA ARG A 136 -15.33 -1.66 -2.24
C ARG A 136 -15.49 -2.87 -1.34
N ILE A 137 -14.38 -3.44 -0.87
CA ILE A 137 -14.37 -4.62 0.00
C ILE A 137 -14.71 -4.24 1.44
N PHE A 138 -14.26 -3.07 1.90
CA PHE A 138 -14.54 -2.58 3.26
C PHE A 138 -16.00 -2.14 3.43
N THR A 139 -16.59 -1.60 2.37
CA THR A 139 -17.93 -0.99 2.45
C THR A 139 -19.08 -1.97 2.22
N LYS A 140 -18.84 -3.11 1.54
CA LYS A 140 -19.93 -4.02 1.15
C LYS A 140 -20.28 -5.07 2.20
N ASP A 141 -19.31 -5.69 2.84
CA ASP A 141 -19.56 -6.79 3.77
C ASP A 141 -18.80 -6.72 5.09
N ASN A 142 -17.90 -5.74 5.22
CA ASN A 142 -17.00 -5.57 6.38
C ASN A 142 -16.28 -6.87 6.81
N SER A 143 -16.07 -7.78 5.85
CA SER A 143 -15.49 -9.11 6.12
C SER A 143 -14.05 -9.03 6.65
N TRP A 144 -13.40 -7.88 6.45
CA TRP A 144 -12.03 -7.62 6.92
C TRP A 144 -11.95 -6.74 8.16
N GLY A 145 -13.10 -6.33 8.73
CA GLY A 145 -13.16 -5.56 9.97
C GLY A 145 -12.65 -4.12 9.81
N VAL A 146 -12.66 -3.57 8.59
CA VAL A 146 -12.26 -2.18 8.33
C VAL A 146 -13.50 -1.31 8.17
N ASN A 147 -13.60 -0.26 9.00
CA ASN A 147 -14.63 0.77 8.90
C ASN A 147 -14.05 2.02 8.27
N LEU A 148 -14.70 2.57 7.23
CA LEU A 148 -14.18 3.71 6.49
C LEU A 148 -14.00 4.96 7.38
N GLN A 149 -14.95 5.26 8.28
CA GLN A 149 -14.83 6.43 9.15
C GLN A 149 -13.71 6.26 10.16
N GLU A 150 -13.56 5.07 10.75
CA GLU A 150 -12.46 4.77 11.68
C GLU A 150 -11.10 4.82 10.97
N LEU A 151 -11.03 4.38 9.71
CA LEU A 151 -9.83 4.50 8.88
C LEU A 151 -9.46 5.96 8.66
N ILE A 152 -10.43 6.81 8.25
CA ILE A 152 -10.21 8.24 8.08
C ILE A 152 -9.73 8.89 9.38
N ASP A 153 -10.36 8.56 10.51
CA ASP A 153 -9.98 9.09 11.82
C ASP A 153 -8.57 8.65 12.22
N SER A 154 -8.19 7.40 11.92
CA SER A 154 -6.84 6.88 12.16
C SER A 154 -5.78 7.59 11.30
N ILE A 155 -6.07 7.84 10.02
CA ILE A 155 -5.19 8.62 9.13
C ILE A 155 -5.05 10.06 9.65
N LYS A 156 -6.13 10.69 10.05
CA LYS A 156 -6.09 12.05 10.63
C LYS A 156 -5.36 12.14 11.96
N GLN A 157 -5.14 11.02 12.65
CA GLN A 157 -4.26 11.00 13.82
C GLN A 157 -2.76 11.04 13.45
N ILE A 158 -2.37 10.77 12.21
CA ILE A 158 -1.01 11.01 11.72
C ILE A 158 -0.82 12.51 11.54
N ASN A 159 -1.76 13.16 10.86
CA ASN A 159 -1.79 14.62 10.68
C ASN A 159 -3.23 15.10 10.46
N SER A 160 -3.70 16.05 11.29
CA SER A 160 -5.06 16.58 11.19
C SER A 160 -5.34 17.38 9.91
N GLU A 161 -4.28 17.86 9.23
CA GLU A 161 -4.38 18.63 7.99
C GLU A 161 -4.65 17.77 6.74
N TYR A 162 -4.62 16.46 6.86
CA TYR A 162 -4.94 15.58 5.72
C TYR A 162 -6.30 15.89 5.12
N LYS A 163 -6.31 16.18 3.84
CA LYS A 163 -7.51 16.22 3.00
C LYS A 163 -7.76 14.82 2.47
N ILE A 164 -8.97 14.33 2.73
CA ILE A 164 -9.40 13.02 2.26
C ILE A 164 -10.21 13.20 0.98
N THR A 165 -9.79 12.54 -0.08
CA THR A 165 -10.49 12.47 -1.36
C THR A 165 -10.59 11.03 -1.81
N PHE A 166 -11.39 10.77 -2.82
CA PHE A 166 -11.55 9.43 -3.39
C PHE A 166 -11.30 9.51 -4.89
N ILE A 167 -10.65 8.49 -5.40
CA ILE A 167 -10.46 8.29 -6.84
C ILE A 167 -10.95 6.91 -7.23
N ASP A 168 -11.20 6.75 -8.52
CA ASP A 168 -11.69 5.50 -9.04
C ASP A 168 -10.56 4.44 -9.08
N GLY A 169 -10.86 3.23 -8.68
CA GLY A 169 -10.03 2.04 -8.77
C GLY A 169 -10.67 1.03 -9.73
N GLU A 170 -10.95 -0.17 -9.27
CA GLU A 170 -11.73 -1.16 -10.04
C GLU A 170 -13.20 -0.71 -10.19
N VAL A 171 -13.70 0.05 -9.24
CA VAL A 171 -15.00 0.71 -9.27
C VAL A 171 -14.86 2.21 -8.97
N GLU A 172 -15.95 2.96 -9.09
CA GLU A 172 -15.99 4.39 -8.74
C GLU A 172 -15.71 4.58 -7.24
N ASN A 173 -14.82 5.56 -6.90
CA ASN A 173 -14.42 5.91 -5.53
C ASN A 173 -13.81 4.74 -4.74
N ASP A 174 -13.06 3.88 -5.38
CA ASP A 174 -12.51 2.66 -4.80
C ASP A 174 -11.18 2.88 -4.03
N VAL A 175 -10.51 4.00 -4.26
CA VAL A 175 -9.25 4.35 -3.62
C VAL A 175 -9.41 5.61 -2.77
N LEU A 176 -9.11 5.51 -1.47
CA LEU A 176 -8.98 6.67 -0.60
C LEU A 176 -7.62 7.32 -0.79
N VAL A 177 -7.59 8.63 -0.89
CA VAL A 177 -6.37 9.44 -0.94
C VAL A 177 -6.33 10.41 0.22
N ALA A 178 -5.26 10.36 1.01
CA ALA A 178 -4.96 11.34 2.05
C ALA A 178 -3.70 12.12 1.67
N LYS A 179 -3.85 13.44 1.51
CA LYS A 179 -2.77 14.37 1.13
C LYS A 179 -2.95 15.71 1.85
N ILE A 180 -1.86 16.38 2.18
CA ILE A 180 -1.84 17.72 2.79
C ILE A 180 -1.95 18.80 1.72
#